data_7b9876bd9f9fc43d3aba10d033ec1f13
#
_entry.id   7b9876bd9f9fc43d3aba10d033ec1f13
#
_cell.length_a   1.000
_cell.length_b   1.000
_cell.length_c   1.000
_cell.angle_alpha   90.00
_cell.angle_beta   90.00
_cell.angle_gamma   90.00
#
_symmetry.space_group_name_H-M   'P 1'
#
loop_
_entity.id
_entity.type
_entity.pdbx_description
1 polymer ?
#
loop_
_entity_poly.entity_id
_entity_poly.type
_entity_poly.pdbx_seq_one_letter_code
_entity_poly.pdbx_strand_id
1 'polypeptide(L)'
;MNVTAAFSDDSQSFSEAIKAVYPHARFQADHFHTVKNIWGHLKKSLLSYRRQIKSRGEEKKDEACIALAKKLWKLRWSLLKKPSNLSAEDKQAMAELASEDEGFVHSFRNSIRQLVHIFDHAHSEAHAKLRLQQLRQDIHALEDHQLEKIPQFFDDHWDQALRYLRKKGMGKHRRGSNSESGMRLLRRLEKNHDGIRSAATRQHYMQIYQAMKYLSLDVADFIEKGPQLAELPDV
;
A
#
# COMPACT_ATOMS: atom_id res chain seq x y z
N MET A 1 -5.30 29.07 -6.53
CA MET A 1 -4.46 28.00 -5.95
C MET A 1 -3.88 27.15 -7.08
N ASN A 2 -2.57 27.04 -7.19
CA ASN A 2 -1.93 26.26 -8.26
C ASN A 2 -1.55 24.87 -7.74
N VAL A 3 -2.45 23.89 -7.90
CA VAL A 3 -2.23 22.52 -7.47
C VAL A 3 -1.37 21.80 -8.49
N THR A 4 -0.12 21.51 -8.16
CA THR A 4 0.85 20.85 -9.05
C THR A 4 0.89 19.34 -8.90
N ALA A 5 0.44 18.79 -7.78
CA ALA A 5 0.38 17.36 -7.51
C ALA A 5 -0.79 17.01 -6.58
N ALA A 6 -1.41 15.87 -6.82
CA ALA A 6 -2.49 15.34 -6.01
C ALA A 6 -2.21 13.88 -5.63
N PHE A 7 -2.56 13.51 -4.40
CA PHE A 7 -2.40 12.17 -3.86
C PHE A 7 -3.76 11.66 -3.39
N SER A 8 -4.15 10.47 -3.82
CA SER A 8 -5.34 9.80 -3.28
C SER A 8 -5.15 8.28 -3.28
N ASP A 9 -6.12 7.57 -2.72
CA ASP A 9 -6.22 6.14 -2.95
C ASP A 9 -6.38 5.86 -4.46
N ASP A 10 -6.15 4.63 -4.87
CA ASP A 10 -6.18 4.20 -6.28
C ASP A 10 -7.63 4.00 -6.78
N SER A 11 -8.54 4.90 -6.37
CA SER A 11 -9.91 4.92 -6.83
C SER A 11 -10.03 5.70 -8.13
N GLN A 12 -10.60 5.08 -9.16
CA GLN A 12 -10.84 5.71 -10.46
C GLN A 12 -11.65 7.01 -10.31
N SER A 13 -12.69 7.00 -9.47
CA SER A 13 -13.54 8.17 -9.21
C SER A 13 -12.74 9.36 -8.67
N PHE A 14 -11.78 9.13 -7.78
CA PHE A 14 -10.93 10.22 -7.27
C PHE A 14 -9.97 10.72 -8.33
N SER A 15 -9.36 9.82 -9.11
CA SER A 15 -8.45 10.24 -10.18
C SER A 15 -9.15 11.05 -11.26
N GLU A 16 -10.38 10.70 -11.61
CA GLU A 16 -11.23 11.43 -12.54
C GLU A 16 -11.67 12.79 -11.99
N ALA A 17 -12.10 12.85 -10.73
CA ALA A 17 -12.47 14.10 -10.07
C ALA A 17 -11.27 15.07 -9.98
N ILE A 18 -10.09 14.56 -9.62
CA ILE A 18 -8.86 15.37 -9.59
C ILE A 18 -8.50 15.90 -10.97
N LYS A 19 -8.60 15.08 -12.02
CA LYS A 19 -8.33 15.52 -13.40
C LYS A 19 -9.34 16.56 -13.88
N ALA A 20 -10.61 16.43 -13.50
CA ALA A 20 -11.66 17.38 -13.85
C ALA A 20 -11.43 18.76 -13.20
N VAL A 21 -11.02 18.79 -11.93
CA VAL A 21 -10.86 20.05 -11.16
C VAL A 21 -9.46 20.65 -11.36
N TYR A 22 -8.44 19.80 -11.48
CA TYR A 22 -7.03 20.20 -11.61
C TYR A 22 -6.36 19.47 -12.79
N PRO A 23 -6.70 19.81 -14.05
CA PRO A 23 -6.24 19.07 -15.24
C PRO A 23 -4.72 19.05 -15.40
N HIS A 24 -4.01 20.02 -14.82
CA HIS A 24 -2.54 20.09 -14.86
C HIS A 24 -1.85 19.44 -13.65
N ALA A 25 -2.63 19.01 -12.63
CA ALA A 25 -2.07 18.35 -11.46
C ALA A 25 -1.57 16.95 -11.81
N ARG A 26 -0.43 16.58 -11.26
CA ARG A 26 0.11 15.23 -11.39
C ARG A 26 -0.51 14.35 -10.34
N PHE A 27 -1.25 13.34 -10.76
CA PHE A 27 -1.83 12.37 -9.87
C PHE A 27 -0.77 11.31 -9.46
N GLN A 28 -0.69 11.02 -8.18
CA GLN A 28 0.09 9.93 -7.60
C GLN A 28 -0.83 9.10 -6.71
N ALA A 29 -0.91 7.80 -6.98
CA ALA A 29 -1.63 6.87 -6.11
C ALA A 29 -0.96 6.79 -4.72
N ASP A 30 -1.76 6.69 -3.66
CA ASP A 30 -1.25 6.50 -2.32
C ASP A 30 -0.46 5.20 -2.23
N HIS A 31 0.81 5.32 -1.86
CA HIS A 31 1.74 4.20 -1.80
C HIS A 31 1.27 3.08 -0.85
N PHE A 32 0.61 3.43 0.26
CA PHE A 32 0.10 2.43 1.20
C PHE A 32 -1.01 1.59 0.56
N HIS A 33 -1.93 2.22 -0.15
CA HIS A 33 -3.03 1.53 -0.83
C HIS A 33 -2.51 0.64 -1.97
N THR A 34 -1.58 1.14 -2.76
CA THR A 34 -0.89 0.37 -3.81
C THR A 34 -0.22 -0.89 -3.24
N VAL A 35 0.60 -0.72 -2.20
CA VAL A 35 1.28 -1.84 -1.54
C VAL A 35 0.27 -2.81 -0.94
N LYS A 36 -0.76 -2.33 -0.26
CA LYS A 36 -1.82 -3.16 0.33
C LYS A 36 -2.52 -4.03 -0.71
N ASN A 37 -2.84 -3.49 -1.89
CA ASN A 37 -3.47 -4.24 -2.97
C ASN A 37 -2.55 -5.36 -3.48
N ILE A 38 -1.29 -5.05 -3.74
CA ILE A 38 -0.29 -6.04 -4.18
C ILE A 38 -0.09 -7.14 -3.13
N TRP A 39 0.03 -6.78 -1.85
CA TRP A 39 0.10 -7.77 -0.75
C TRP A 39 -1.17 -8.61 -0.64
N GLY A 40 -2.32 -8.08 -1.04
CA GLY A 40 -3.57 -8.82 -1.18
C GLY A 40 -3.46 -9.98 -2.19
N HIS A 41 -2.82 -9.76 -3.34
CA HIS A 41 -2.57 -10.80 -4.34
C HIS A 41 -1.58 -11.85 -3.82
N LEU A 42 -0.47 -11.46 -3.20
CA LEU A 42 0.47 -12.38 -2.55
C LEU A 42 -0.23 -13.27 -1.53
N LYS A 43 -1.06 -12.69 -0.66
CA LYS A 43 -1.83 -13.46 0.32
C LYS A 43 -2.78 -14.47 -0.32
N LYS A 44 -3.50 -14.07 -1.38
CA LYS A 44 -4.42 -14.95 -2.11
C LYS A 44 -3.67 -16.12 -2.75
N SER A 45 -2.52 -15.87 -3.39
CA SER A 45 -1.67 -16.89 -3.98
C SER A 45 -1.20 -17.91 -2.94
N LEU A 46 -0.61 -17.43 -1.84
CA LEU A 46 -0.15 -18.32 -0.75
C LEU A 46 -1.28 -19.21 -0.20
N LEU A 47 -2.48 -18.65 -0.03
CA LEU A 47 -3.64 -19.41 0.44
C LEU A 47 -4.14 -20.40 -0.60
N SER A 48 -4.09 -20.05 -1.89
CA SER A 48 -4.44 -20.94 -3.00
C SER A 48 -3.49 -22.11 -3.06
N TYR A 49 -2.19 -21.87 -3.08
CA TYR A 49 -1.15 -22.91 -3.08
C TYR A 49 -1.32 -23.86 -1.89
N ARG A 50 -1.47 -23.32 -0.67
CA ARG A 50 -1.72 -24.14 0.51
C ARG A 50 -2.94 -25.06 0.34
N ARG A 51 -4.05 -24.55 -0.24
CA ARG A 51 -5.26 -25.35 -0.47
C ARG A 51 -4.99 -26.49 -1.46
N GLN A 52 -4.27 -26.21 -2.54
CA GLN A 52 -3.89 -27.20 -3.54
C GLN A 52 -3.04 -28.34 -2.94
N ILE A 53 -2.00 -27.98 -2.15
CA ILE A 53 -1.15 -28.95 -1.45
C ILE A 53 -1.98 -29.80 -0.47
N LYS A 54 -2.90 -29.16 0.28
CA LYS A 54 -3.77 -29.87 1.23
C LYS A 54 -4.70 -30.86 0.50
N SER A 55 -5.37 -30.41 -0.56
CA SER A 55 -6.28 -31.27 -1.36
C SER A 55 -5.54 -32.44 -1.97
N ARG A 56 -4.37 -32.19 -2.59
CA ARG A 56 -3.50 -33.25 -3.14
C ARG A 56 -3.13 -34.29 -2.06
N GLY A 57 -2.80 -33.82 -0.86
CA GLY A 57 -2.46 -34.70 0.27
C GLY A 57 -3.62 -35.55 0.74
N GLU A 58 -4.81 -34.97 0.85
CA GLU A 58 -6.03 -35.66 1.27
C GLU A 58 -6.45 -36.71 0.22
N GLU A 59 -6.44 -36.36 -1.06
CA GLU A 59 -6.80 -37.27 -2.16
C GLU A 59 -5.86 -38.47 -2.29
N LYS A 60 -4.53 -38.22 -2.15
CA LYS A 60 -3.50 -39.25 -2.28
C LYS A 60 -3.13 -39.95 -0.97
N LYS A 61 -3.72 -39.53 0.15
CA LYS A 61 -3.36 -39.96 1.51
C LYS A 61 -1.89 -39.72 1.82
N ASP A 62 -1.33 -38.59 1.30
CA ASP A 62 0.06 -38.20 1.45
C ASP A 62 0.22 -37.30 2.68
N GLU A 63 0.71 -37.90 3.76
CA GLU A 63 0.94 -37.20 5.03
C GLU A 63 1.97 -36.07 4.93
N ALA A 64 2.96 -36.19 4.03
CA ALA A 64 3.97 -35.15 3.83
C ALA A 64 3.34 -33.87 3.24
N CYS A 65 2.47 -34.01 2.23
CA CYS A 65 1.69 -32.89 1.69
C CYS A 65 0.77 -32.26 2.75
N ILE A 66 0.13 -33.05 3.59
CA ILE A 66 -0.73 -32.53 4.66
C ILE A 66 0.11 -31.77 5.69
N ALA A 67 1.27 -32.29 6.07
CA ALA A 67 2.21 -31.64 6.99
C ALA A 67 2.74 -30.33 6.41
N LEU A 68 3.14 -30.31 5.13
CA LEU A 68 3.58 -29.11 4.41
C LEU A 68 2.48 -28.03 4.40
N ALA A 69 1.23 -28.39 4.11
CA ALA A 69 0.11 -27.46 4.14
C ALA A 69 -0.14 -26.86 5.55
N LYS A 70 0.10 -27.63 6.63
CA LYS A 70 0.06 -27.11 8.01
C LYS A 70 1.20 -26.14 8.30
N LYS A 71 2.43 -26.45 7.86
CA LYS A 71 3.60 -25.57 8.00
C LYS A 71 3.41 -24.25 7.25
N LEU A 72 2.92 -24.29 6.00
CA LEU A 72 2.56 -23.10 5.21
C LEU A 72 1.56 -22.20 5.94
N TRP A 73 0.54 -22.80 6.58
CA TRP A 73 -0.42 -22.05 7.38
C TRP A 73 0.19 -21.40 8.62
N LYS A 74 1.02 -22.14 9.35
CA LYS A 74 1.72 -21.64 10.54
C LYS A 74 2.63 -20.46 10.19
N LEU A 75 3.37 -20.54 9.10
CA LEU A 75 4.37 -19.55 8.66
C LEU A 75 3.81 -18.48 7.74
N ARG A 76 2.51 -18.46 7.44
CA ARG A 76 1.88 -17.55 6.45
C ARG A 76 2.21 -16.07 6.65
N TRP A 77 2.31 -15.63 7.89
CA TRP A 77 2.62 -14.23 8.19
C TRP A 77 4.12 -13.93 8.02
N SER A 78 4.98 -14.86 8.39
CA SER A 78 6.43 -14.74 8.17
C SER A 78 6.75 -14.76 6.69
N LEU A 79 6.07 -15.60 5.90
CA LEU A 79 6.21 -15.64 4.44
C LEU A 79 5.82 -14.32 3.77
N LEU A 80 4.91 -13.55 4.33
CA LEU A 80 4.46 -12.25 3.81
C LEU A 80 5.24 -11.05 4.36
N LYS A 81 6.10 -11.22 5.37
CA LYS A 81 6.93 -10.14 5.92
C LYS A 81 7.98 -9.67 4.91
N LYS A 82 8.31 -8.37 4.96
CA LYS A 82 9.50 -7.84 4.29
C LYS A 82 10.77 -8.52 4.83
N PRO A 83 11.81 -8.71 4.00
CA PRO A 83 13.06 -9.34 4.44
C PRO A 83 13.69 -8.68 5.68
N SER A 84 13.60 -7.36 5.80
CA SER A 84 14.10 -6.59 6.94
C SER A 84 13.37 -6.86 8.26
N ASN A 85 12.15 -7.40 8.19
CA ASN A 85 11.28 -7.61 9.36
C ASN A 85 11.26 -9.08 9.82
N LEU A 86 12.13 -9.92 9.24
CA LEU A 86 12.24 -11.33 9.59
C LEU A 86 13.20 -11.51 10.77
N SER A 87 12.75 -12.21 11.79
CA SER A 87 13.63 -12.70 12.87
C SER A 87 14.55 -13.83 12.38
N ALA A 88 15.51 -14.20 13.19
CA ALA A 88 16.38 -15.35 12.90
C ALA A 88 15.57 -16.65 12.83
N GLU A 89 14.62 -16.82 13.75
CA GLU A 89 13.71 -17.97 13.80
C GLU A 89 12.80 -18.02 12.55
N ASP A 90 12.26 -16.86 12.10
CA ASP A 90 11.48 -16.80 10.86
C ASP A 90 12.31 -17.27 9.66
N LYS A 91 13.58 -16.82 9.57
CA LYS A 91 14.49 -17.20 8.46
C LYS A 91 14.80 -18.68 8.46
N GLN A 92 15.11 -19.25 9.63
CA GLN A 92 15.39 -20.68 9.77
C GLN A 92 14.15 -21.51 9.40
N ALA A 93 12.99 -21.21 9.99
CA ALA A 93 11.75 -21.93 9.70
C ALA A 93 11.35 -21.86 8.21
N MET A 94 11.62 -20.73 7.53
CA MET A 94 11.38 -20.63 6.08
C MET A 94 12.40 -21.41 5.26
N ALA A 95 13.67 -21.51 5.69
CA ALA A 95 14.67 -22.33 5.01
C ALA A 95 14.30 -23.82 5.09
N GLU A 96 13.87 -24.29 6.26
CA GLU A 96 13.35 -25.63 6.46
C GLU A 96 12.11 -25.89 5.58
N LEU A 97 11.15 -24.95 5.56
CA LEU A 97 9.97 -25.06 4.70
C LEU A 97 10.34 -25.11 3.21
N ALA A 98 11.30 -24.29 2.77
CA ALA A 98 11.74 -24.25 1.38
C ALA A 98 12.49 -25.54 0.94
N SER A 99 13.08 -26.28 1.87
CA SER A 99 13.70 -27.59 1.56
C SER A 99 12.67 -28.72 1.36
N GLU A 100 11.46 -28.55 1.87
CA GLU A 100 10.37 -29.53 1.75
C GLU A 100 9.42 -29.20 0.58
N ASP A 101 9.52 -27.99 0.05
CA ASP A 101 8.63 -27.46 -0.97
C ASP A 101 9.26 -27.54 -2.36
N GLU A 102 8.45 -27.77 -3.39
CA GLU A 102 8.88 -27.94 -4.80
C GLU A 102 9.28 -26.59 -5.47
N GLY A 103 9.75 -25.60 -4.71
CA GLY A 103 10.25 -24.32 -5.21
C GLY A 103 9.29 -23.14 -5.10
N PHE A 104 8.02 -23.35 -4.72
CA PHE A 104 7.05 -22.26 -4.55
C PHE A 104 7.53 -21.26 -3.49
N VAL A 105 7.93 -21.73 -2.31
CA VAL A 105 8.37 -20.86 -1.21
C VAL A 105 9.54 -19.98 -1.62
N HIS A 106 10.50 -20.55 -2.37
CA HIS A 106 11.67 -19.80 -2.85
C HIS A 106 11.26 -18.68 -3.82
N SER A 107 10.52 -19.01 -4.87
CA SER A 107 10.09 -18.05 -5.90
C SER A 107 9.11 -17.01 -5.34
N PHE A 108 8.21 -17.41 -4.45
CA PHE A 108 7.31 -16.52 -3.73
C PHE A 108 8.07 -15.49 -2.88
N ARG A 109 9.10 -15.92 -2.15
CA ARG A 109 9.96 -15.02 -1.35
C ARG A 109 10.84 -14.13 -2.21
N ASN A 110 11.30 -14.59 -3.37
CA ASN A 110 11.99 -13.76 -4.34
C ASN A 110 11.06 -12.67 -4.89
N SER A 111 9.82 -13.01 -5.22
CA SER A 111 8.83 -12.02 -5.65
C SER A 111 8.63 -10.90 -4.62
N ILE A 112 8.53 -11.24 -3.33
CA ILE A 112 8.46 -10.24 -2.25
C ILE A 112 9.73 -9.37 -2.20
N ARG A 113 10.91 -9.98 -2.39
CA ARG A 113 12.18 -9.23 -2.41
C ARG A 113 12.21 -8.24 -3.57
N GLN A 114 11.79 -8.63 -4.78
CA GLN A 114 11.70 -7.72 -5.92
C GLN A 114 10.73 -6.57 -5.67
N LEU A 115 9.56 -6.85 -5.08
CA LEU A 115 8.58 -5.82 -4.71
C LEU A 115 9.15 -4.82 -3.69
N VAL A 116 9.87 -5.29 -2.68
CA VAL A 116 10.57 -4.42 -1.73
C VAL A 116 11.62 -3.57 -2.44
N HIS A 117 12.37 -4.13 -3.37
CA HIS A 117 13.33 -3.36 -4.17
C HIS A 117 12.63 -2.30 -5.02
N ILE A 118 11.49 -2.61 -5.65
CA ILE A 118 10.72 -1.63 -6.44
C ILE A 118 10.23 -0.48 -5.55
N PHE A 119 9.62 -0.78 -4.40
CA PHE A 119 8.94 0.22 -3.59
C PHE A 119 9.84 0.96 -2.60
N ASP A 120 10.77 0.27 -1.97
CA ASP A 120 11.56 0.82 -0.86
C ASP A 120 12.97 1.26 -1.30
N HIS A 121 13.55 0.60 -2.31
CA HIS A 121 14.95 0.80 -2.69
C HIS A 121 15.18 1.35 -4.10
N ALA A 122 14.16 1.37 -4.97
CA ALA A 122 14.34 1.96 -6.28
C ALA A 122 14.56 3.48 -6.17
N HIS A 123 15.64 3.97 -6.76
CA HIS A 123 16.03 5.38 -6.83
C HIS A 123 15.82 5.97 -8.22
N SER A 124 15.45 5.15 -9.19
CA SER A 124 15.16 5.56 -10.56
C SER A 124 14.11 4.64 -11.20
N GLU A 125 13.44 5.16 -12.22
CA GLU A 125 12.47 4.39 -13.02
C GLU A 125 13.14 3.20 -13.73
N ALA A 126 14.36 3.37 -14.24
CA ALA A 126 15.11 2.29 -14.87
C ALA A 126 15.41 1.14 -13.90
N HIS A 127 15.80 1.46 -12.66
CA HIS A 127 16.01 0.46 -11.62
C HIS A 127 14.72 -0.29 -11.28
N ALA A 128 13.60 0.44 -11.13
CA ALA A 128 12.31 -0.20 -10.86
C ALA A 128 11.87 -1.12 -12.01
N LYS A 129 12.06 -0.73 -13.28
CA LYS A 129 11.77 -1.55 -14.46
C LYS A 129 12.59 -2.85 -14.48
N LEU A 130 13.88 -2.77 -14.16
CA LEU A 130 14.73 -3.96 -14.07
C LEU A 130 14.22 -4.94 -13.02
N ARG A 131 13.81 -4.43 -11.84
CA ARG A 131 13.24 -5.25 -10.76
C ARG A 131 11.88 -5.83 -11.12
N LEU A 132 11.06 -5.09 -11.87
CA LEU A 132 9.79 -5.59 -12.38
C LEU A 132 10.01 -6.72 -13.40
N GLN A 133 11.02 -6.61 -14.26
CA GLN A 133 11.36 -7.68 -15.18
C GLN A 133 11.78 -8.96 -14.46
N GLN A 134 12.58 -8.86 -13.42
CA GLN A 134 12.95 -10.00 -12.58
C GLN A 134 11.72 -10.58 -11.85
N LEU A 135 10.86 -9.72 -11.32
CA LEU A 135 9.59 -10.13 -10.69
C LEU A 135 8.71 -10.94 -11.64
N ARG A 136 8.63 -10.54 -12.93
CA ARG A 136 7.87 -11.29 -13.95
C ARG A 136 8.42 -12.70 -14.14
N GLN A 137 9.75 -12.85 -14.17
CA GLN A 137 10.39 -14.17 -14.30
C GLN A 137 10.09 -15.04 -13.08
N ASP A 138 10.24 -14.48 -11.87
CA ASP A 138 9.96 -15.19 -10.62
C ASP A 138 8.49 -15.64 -10.53
N ILE A 139 7.55 -14.81 -11.00
CA ILE A 139 6.10 -15.09 -10.98
C ILE A 139 5.74 -16.11 -12.07
N HIS A 140 6.28 -15.94 -13.27
CA HIS A 140 5.99 -16.85 -14.39
C HIS A 140 6.38 -18.30 -14.05
N ALA A 141 7.47 -18.48 -13.32
CA ALA A 141 7.92 -19.81 -12.86
C ALA A 141 6.93 -20.49 -11.87
N LEU A 142 6.00 -19.73 -11.31
CA LEU A 142 5.00 -20.25 -10.35
C LEU A 142 3.66 -20.62 -10.98
N GLU A 143 3.42 -20.22 -12.22
CA GLU A 143 2.16 -20.44 -12.95
C GLU A 143 0.89 -20.07 -12.13
N ASP A 144 1.00 -19.02 -11.29
CA ASP A 144 -0.05 -18.60 -10.36
C ASP A 144 -0.78 -17.36 -10.87
N HIS A 145 -2.02 -17.53 -11.30
CA HIS A 145 -2.87 -16.46 -11.80
C HIS A 145 -3.05 -15.27 -10.83
N GLN A 146 -2.98 -15.49 -9.51
CA GLN A 146 -3.08 -14.38 -8.55
C GLN A 146 -1.82 -13.53 -8.54
N LEU A 147 -0.66 -14.16 -8.72
CA LEU A 147 0.63 -13.46 -8.81
C LEU A 147 0.77 -12.71 -10.15
N GLU A 148 0.26 -13.25 -11.24
CA GLU A 148 0.29 -12.59 -12.55
C GLU A 148 -0.44 -11.24 -12.58
N LYS A 149 -1.40 -11.03 -11.69
CA LYS A 149 -2.07 -9.73 -11.51
C LYS A 149 -1.14 -8.63 -11.00
N ILE A 150 -0.01 -8.99 -10.39
CA ILE A 150 0.95 -8.02 -9.86
C ILE A 150 1.73 -7.31 -11.00
N PRO A 151 2.40 -8.01 -11.92
CA PRO A 151 2.99 -7.37 -13.08
C PRO A 151 1.96 -6.59 -13.92
N GLN A 152 0.75 -7.14 -14.13
CA GLN A 152 -0.31 -6.47 -14.85
C GLN A 152 -0.71 -5.15 -14.18
N PHE A 153 -0.82 -5.11 -12.84
CA PHE A 153 -1.06 -3.87 -12.12
C PHE A 153 -0.01 -2.80 -12.44
N PHE A 154 1.27 -3.17 -12.53
CA PHE A 154 2.32 -2.21 -12.90
C PHE A 154 2.22 -1.76 -14.35
N ASP A 155 1.77 -2.62 -15.28
CA ASP A 155 1.54 -2.22 -16.67
C ASP A 155 0.44 -1.17 -16.78
N ASP A 156 -0.66 -1.38 -16.05
CA ASP A 156 -1.84 -0.51 -16.12
C ASP A 156 -1.65 0.79 -15.32
N HIS A 157 -0.86 0.77 -14.23
CA HIS A 157 -0.77 1.86 -13.25
C HIS A 157 0.64 2.37 -12.98
N TRP A 158 1.61 2.09 -13.86
CA TRP A 158 3.03 2.46 -13.68
C TRP A 158 3.23 3.92 -13.29
N ASP A 159 2.63 4.81 -14.07
CA ASP A 159 2.76 6.25 -13.87
C ASP A 159 2.15 6.74 -12.55
N GLN A 160 1.10 6.08 -12.09
CA GLN A 160 0.42 6.46 -10.86
C GLN A 160 1.12 5.87 -9.63
N ALA A 161 1.59 4.64 -9.72
CA ALA A 161 2.22 3.92 -8.61
C ALA A 161 3.64 4.40 -8.32
N LEU A 162 4.42 4.76 -9.36
CA LEU A 162 5.87 5.02 -9.26
C LEU A 162 6.31 6.39 -9.76
N ARG A 163 5.38 7.32 -9.97
CA ARG A 163 5.68 8.68 -10.43
C ARG A 163 6.69 9.42 -9.56
N TYR A 164 6.70 9.13 -8.26
CA TYR A 164 7.67 9.71 -7.33
C TYR A 164 9.14 9.42 -7.70
N LEU A 165 9.40 8.39 -8.52
CA LEU A 165 10.74 8.08 -9.01
C LEU A 165 11.24 9.06 -10.08
N ARG A 166 10.32 9.77 -10.75
CA ARG A 166 10.64 10.73 -11.83
C ARG A 166 11.07 12.09 -11.32
N LYS A 167 10.78 12.46 -10.08
CA LYS A 167 11.10 13.78 -9.53
C LYS A 167 11.84 13.68 -8.21
N LYS A 168 13.02 14.31 -8.16
CA LYS A 168 13.79 14.52 -6.94
C LYS A 168 12.91 15.29 -5.94
N GLY A 169 12.60 14.71 -4.79
CA GLY A 169 11.75 15.32 -3.76
C GLY A 169 10.32 14.78 -3.64
N MET A 170 9.73 14.19 -4.66
CA MET A 170 8.39 13.56 -4.52
C MET A 170 8.42 12.33 -3.61
N GLY A 171 9.56 11.69 -3.40
CA GLY A 171 9.72 10.56 -2.49
C GLY A 171 9.34 10.86 -1.03
N LYS A 172 9.34 12.12 -0.61
CA LYS A 172 8.86 12.57 0.71
C LYS A 172 7.33 12.42 0.87
N HIS A 173 6.60 12.40 -0.23
CA HIS A 173 5.14 12.45 -0.28
C HIS A 173 4.53 11.16 -0.85
N ARG A 174 5.14 10.00 -0.58
CA ARG A 174 4.61 8.71 -1.04
C ARG A 174 3.28 8.32 -0.39
N ARG A 175 2.93 8.93 0.74
CA ARG A 175 1.79 8.53 1.58
C ARG A 175 0.85 9.70 1.80
N GLY A 176 -0.43 9.48 1.61
CA GLY A 176 -1.50 10.39 2.02
C GLY A 176 -1.74 10.43 3.53
N SER A 177 -0.72 10.06 4.35
CA SER A 177 -0.84 9.95 5.82
C SER A 177 -1.32 11.23 6.50
N ASN A 178 -1.10 12.37 5.87
CA ASN A 178 -1.56 13.65 6.39
C ASN A 178 -3.08 13.81 6.29
N SER A 179 -3.66 13.45 5.14
CA SER A 179 -5.12 13.46 4.95
C SER A 179 -5.80 12.37 5.79
N GLU A 180 -5.20 11.18 5.89
CA GLU A 180 -5.72 10.11 6.73
C GLU A 180 -5.71 10.48 8.23
N SER A 181 -4.68 11.14 8.72
CA SER A 181 -4.62 11.63 10.10
C SER A 181 -5.72 12.67 10.38
N GLY A 182 -5.98 13.58 9.41
CA GLY A 182 -7.09 14.53 9.48
C GLY A 182 -8.45 13.84 9.50
N MET A 183 -8.65 12.87 8.63
CA MET A 183 -9.91 12.10 8.60
C MET A 183 -10.11 11.24 9.86
N ARG A 184 -9.05 10.71 10.48
CA ARG A 184 -9.17 10.02 11.78
C ARG A 184 -9.59 10.98 12.90
N LEU A 185 -9.02 12.19 12.91
CA LEU A 185 -9.42 13.21 13.89
C LEU A 185 -10.88 13.59 13.70
N LEU A 186 -11.33 13.86 12.47
CA LEU A 186 -12.73 14.14 12.18
C LEU A 186 -13.66 13.02 12.65
N ARG A 187 -13.34 11.77 12.34
CA ARG A 187 -14.13 10.61 12.78
C ARG A 187 -14.17 10.50 14.31
N ARG A 188 -13.09 10.86 15.03
CA ARG A 188 -13.11 10.91 16.50
C ARG A 188 -14.01 12.02 17.00
N LEU A 189 -13.96 13.21 16.40
CA LEU A 189 -14.82 14.32 16.75
C LEU A 189 -16.30 13.98 16.45
N GLU A 190 -16.58 13.37 15.31
CA GLU A 190 -17.91 12.89 14.97
C GLU A 190 -18.47 11.91 16.01
N LYS A 191 -17.64 10.98 16.50
CA LYS A 191 -18.03 9.99 17.52
C LYS A 191 -18.25 10.63 18.90
N ASN A 192 -17.42 11.61 19.27
CA ASN A 192 -17.47 12.23 20.60
C ASN A 192 -18.61 13.25 20.75
N HIS A 193 -19.18 13.72 19.66
CA HIS A 193 -20.23 14.75 19.63
C HIS A 193 -21.54 14.26 18.99
N ASP A 194 -21.90 12.99 19.18
CA ASP A 194 -23.12 12.36 18.65
C ASP A 194 -23.33 12.55 17.13
N GLY A 195 -22.23 12.74 16.43
CA GLY A 195 -22.17 12.95 14.98
C GLY A 195 -22.23 14.42 14.58
N ILE A 196 -21.38 14.77 13.63
CA ILE A 196 -21.44 16.07 12.96
C ILE A 196 -22.52 16.00 11.88
N ARG A 197 -23.70 16.54 12.19
CA ARG A 197 -24.89 16.39 11.34
C ARG A 197 -24.92 17.30 10.11
N SER A 198 -24.12 18.39 10.07
CA SER A 198 -24.11 19.29 8.93
C SER A 198 -22.79 19.30 8.17
N ALA A 199 -22.88 19.47 6.85
CA ALA A 199 -21.70 19.61 5.98
C ALA A 199 -20.89 20.88 6.35
N ALA A 200 -21.56 21.96 6.75
CA ALA A 200 -20.92 23.18 7.19
C ALA A 200 -20.08 22.98 8.46
N THR A 201 -20.61 22.28 9.45
CA THR A 201 -19.86 21.96 10.68
C THR A 201 -18.64 21.08 10.36
N ARG A 202 -18.78 20.10 9.46
CA ARG A 202 -17.67 19.27 9.02
C ARG A 202 -16.59 20.08 8.31
N GLN A 203 -16.98 21.02 7.46
CA GLN A 203 -16.07 21.92 6.78
C GLN A 203 -15.31 22.82 7.76
N HIS A 204 -15.98 23.38 8.78
CA HIS A 204 -15.34 24.15 9.85
C HIS A 204 -14.27 23.34 10.59
N TYR A 205 -14.57 22.11 11.00
CA TYR A 205 -13.57 21.25 11.66
C TYR A 205 -12.37 20.95 10.76
N MET A 206 -12.58 20.78 9.44
CA MET A 206 -11.47 20.61 8.50
C MET A 206 -10.63 21.86 8.39
N GLN A 207 -11.22 23.04 8.36
CA GLN A 207 -10.50 24.33 8.34
C GLN A 207 -9.68 24.52 9.61
N ILE A 208 -10.26 24.24 10.78
CA ILE A 208 -9.55 24.28 12.07
C ILE A 208 -8.35 23.33 12.06
N TYR A 209 -8.55 22.09 11.62
CA TYR A 209 -7.47 21.11 11.53
C TYR A 209 -6.35 21.56 10.59
N GLN A 210 -6.71 22.12 9.44
CA GLN A 210 -5.74 22.64 8.48
C GLN A 210 -4.98 23.83 9.06
N ALA A 211 -5.66 24.76 9.70
CA ALA A 211 -5.05 25.92 10.35
C ALA A 211 -4.05 25.48 11.44
N MET A 212 -4.45 24.57 12.32
CA MET A 212 -3.57 24.05 13.37
C MET A 212 -2.33 23.35 12.80
N LYS A 213 -2.52 22.54 11.75
CA LYS A 213 -1.46 21.70 11.21
C LYS A 213 -0.49 22.43 10.27
N TYR A 214 -1.00 23.34 9.45
CA TYR A 214 -0.20 23.98 8.39
C TYR A 214 0.21 25.41 8.70
N LEU A 215 -0.54 26.09 9.56
CA LEU A 215 -0.25 27.46 9.96
C LEU A 215 0.33 27.55 11.37
N SER A 216 0.51 26.40 12.04
CA SER A 216 1.02 26.32 13.42
C SER A 216 0.22 27.18 14.42
N LEU A 217 -1.07 27.36 14.14
CA LEU A 217 -1.97 28.13 15.03
C LEU A 217 -2.36 27.25 16.22
N ASP A 218 -2.30 27.83 17.43
CA ASP A 218 -2.84 27.20 18.62
C ASP A 218 -4.38 27.24 18.58
N VAL A 219 -5.02 26.25 19.20
CA VAL A 219 -6.48 26.17 19.34
C VAL A 219 -7.01 27.39 20.10
N ALA A 220 -6.27 27.86 21.11
CA ALA A 220 -6.63 29.06 21.88
C ALA A 220 -6.67 30.30 20.99
N ASP A 221 -5.65 30.50 20.16
CA ASP A 221 -5.59 31.60 19.19
C ASP A 221 -6.77 31.56 18.19
N PHE A 222 -7.17 30.36 17.78
CA PHE A 222 -8.29 30.19 16.87
C PHE A 222 -9.62 30.50 17.50
N ILE A 223 -9.82 30.13 18.78
CA ILE A 223 -11.03 30.42 19.53
C ILE A 223 -11.17 31.92 19.83
N GLU A 224 -10.06 32.60 20.18
CA GLU A 224 -10.05 34.05 20.46
C GLU A 224 -10.24 34.90 19.20
N LYS A 225 -9.62 34.53 18.09
CA LYS A 225 -9.63 35.33 16.85
C LYS A 225 -10.85 35.11 15.97
N GLY A 226 -11.68 34.09 16.27
CA GLY A 226 -12.91 33.79 15.54
C GLY A 226 -12.71 33.56 14.04
N PRO A 227 -13.75 33.70 13.21
CA PRO A 227 -13.70 33.42 11.76
C PRO A 227 -12.94 34.46 10.91
N GLN A 228 -12.07 35.30 11.48
CA GLN A 228 -11.17 36.20 10.73
C GLN A 228 -10.14 35.44 9.84
N LEU A 229 -10.22 34.11 9.84
CA LEU A 229 -9.53 33.24 8.87
C LEU A 229 -9.95 33.43 7.40
N ALA A 230 -11.03 34.19 7.16
CA ALA A 230 -11.45 34.55 5.80
C ALA A 230 -10.47 35.52 5.09
N GLU A 231 -9.56 36.14 5.85
CA GLU A 231 -8.55 37.08 5.33
C GLU A 231 -7.15 36.47 5.24
N LEU A 232 -6.99 35.14 5.37
CA LEU A 232 -5.69 34.50 5.14
C LEU A 232 -5.35 34.64 3.66
N PRO A 233 -4.15 35.12 3.34
CA PRO A 233 -3.72 35.24 1.94
C PRO A 233 -3.74 33.89 1.27
N ASP A 234 -4.16 33.88 0.00
CA ASP A 234 -4.12 32.68 -0.85
C ASP A 234 -2.69 32.09 -0.82
N VAL A 235 -2.53 30.98 -0.11
CA VAL A 235 -1.25 30.25 0.02
C VAL A 235 -1.13 29.24 -1.11
#